data_6add5fac827ca903b90303f1255ae67e
#
_entry.id   6add5fac827ca903b90303f1255ae67e
#
_cell.length_a   1.000
_cell.length_b   1.000
_cell.length_c   1.000
_cell.angle_alpha   90.00
_cell.angle_beta   90.00
_cell.angle_gamma   90.00
#
_symmetry.space_group_name_H-M   'P 1'
#
loop_
_entity.id
_entity.type
_entity.pdbx_description
1 polymer ?
#
loop_
_entity_poly.entity_id
_entity_poly.type
_entity_poly.pdbx_seq_one_letter_code
_entity_poly.pdbx_strand_id
1 'polypeptide(L)'
;MRPLPTAMREKVLAAAELFADRGLDATKMEDIAAATRVPKATLYYYFKGKEDILAFLFSEILDEVGRAIDEAVSAEGTAAERLRAAIVAHLRVFEAFPAASRALQFDLGRAARTPLIDERIEDAFRGPVRRLLDEGAEDGSLRRVEHPRLVAVAILGAVTTVGVNAISTGRSRKLDDVADDLVGFVLEGV
;
A
#
# COMPACT_ATOMS: atom_id res chain seq x y z
N MET A 1 -7.41 -6.31 17.90
CA MET A 1 -6.63 -5.16 18.44
C MET A 1 -7.59 -4.20 19.14
N ARG A 2 -7.18 -3.54 20.24
CA ARG A 2 -8.01 -2.52 20.89
C ARG A 2 -7.99 -1.23 20.06
N PRO A 3 -9.08 -0.47 19.97
CA PRO A 3 -9.08 0.80 19.24
C PRO A 3 -8.04 1.77 19.81
N LEU A 4 -7.18 2.33 18.94
CA LEU A 4 -6.18 3.30 19.33
C LEU A 4 -6.76 4.72 19.30
N PRO A 5 -6.51 5.54 20.34
CA PRO A 5 -6.79 6.97 20.27
C PRO A 5 -5.97 7.65 19.15
N THR A 6 -6.51 8.66 18.49
CA THR A 6 -5.85 9.37 17.35
C THR A 6 -4.43 9.83 17.68
N ALA A 7 -4.24 10.48 18.84
CA ALA A 7 -2.91 10.92 19.27
C ALA A 7 -1.91 9.75 19.49
N MET A 8 -2.40 8.55 19.78
CA MET A 8 -1.56 7.36 19.89
C MET A 8 -1.22 6.80 18.51
N ARG A 9 -2.18 6.79 17.57
CA ARG A 9 -1.96 6.36 16.18
C ARG A 9 -0.81 7.14 15.55
N GLU A 10 -0.86 8.48 15.61
CA GLU A 10 0.18 9.37 15.08
C GLU A 10 1.57 9.05 15.66
N LYS A 11 1.65 8.80 16.97
CA LYS A 11 2.93 8.44 17.61
C LYS A 11 3.45 7.09 17.12
N VAL A 12 2.56 6.08 17.01
CA VAL A 12 2.96 4.73 16.60
C VAL A 12 3.44 4.69 15.14
N LEU A 13 2.96 5.59 14.27
CA LEU A 13 3.46 5.72 12.90
C LEU A 13 4.97 5.99 12.84
N ALA A 14 5.57 6.64 13.85
CA ALA A 14 7.02 6.84 13.90
C ALA A 14 7.83 5.53 14.01
N ALA A 15 7.20 4.41 14.39
CA ALA A 15 7.87 3.11 14.38
C ALA A 15 8.15 2.58 12.96
N ALA A 16 7.52 3.15 11.93
CA ALA A 16 7.69 2.70 10.54
C ALA A 16 9.16 2.80 10.07
N GLU A 17 9.89 3.85 10.46
CA GLU A 17 11.30 4.01 10.12
C GLU A 17 12.17 2.88 10.69
N LEU A 18 11.89 2.43 11.91
CA LEU A 18 12.64 1.32 12.51
C LEU A 18 12.46 0.02 11.72
N PHE A 19 11.22 -0.27 11.31
CA PHE A 19 10.93 -1.45 10.50
C PHE A 19 11.48 -1.33 9.08
N ALA A 20 11.47 -0.13 8.50
CA ALA A 20 12.07 0.12 7.18
C ALA A 20 13.58 -0.07 7.17
N ASP A 21 14.27 0.33 8.25
CA ASP A 21 15.73 0.30 8.32
C ASP A 21 16.28 -1.06 8.78
N ARG A 22 15.60 -1.73 9.71
CA ARG A 22 16.13 -2.91 10.41
C ARG A 22 15.31 -4.19 10.16
N GLY A 23 14.12 -4.06 9.57
CA GLY A 23 13.15 -5.14 9.46
C GLY A 23 12.50 -5.52 10.80
N LEU A 24 11.52 -6.41 10.74
CA LEU A 24 10.79 -6.87 11.92
C LEU A 24 11.72 -7.58 12.92
N ASP A 25 12.57 -8.48 12.45
CA ASP A 25 13.32 -9.38 13.32
C ASP A 25 14.34 -8.63 14.20
N ALA A 26 15.05 -7.63 13.65
CA ALA A 26 16.03 -6.84 14.37
C ALA A 26 15.45 -5.70 15.23
N THR A 27 14.16 -5.36 15.05
CA THR A 27 13.49 -4.31 15.82
C THR A 27 13.04 -4.85 17.18
N LYS A 28 13.30 -4.09 18.26
CA LYS A 28 12.89 -4.44 19.63
C LYS A 28 11.81 -3.50 20.14
N MET A 29 10.98 -3.96 21.08
CA MET A 29 9.93 -3.13 21.72
C MET A 29 10.51 -1.91 22.45
N GLU A 30 11.74 -1.99 22.95
CA GLU A 30 12.48 -0.87 23.55
C GLU A 30 12.74 0.23 22.52
N ASP A 31 13.19 -0.15 21.33
CA ASP A 31 13.49 0.79 20.24
C ASP A 31 12.19 1.48 19.78
N ILE A 32 11.11 0.71 19.67
CA ILE A 32 9.77 1.24 19.32
C ILE A 32 9.29 2.23 20.38
N ALA A 33 9.42 1.91 21.67
CA ALA A 33 9.03 2.80 22.75
C ALA A 33 9.81 4.12 22.71
N ALA A 34 11.11 4.06 22.43
CA ALA A 34 11.96 5.24 22.28
C ALA A 34 11.55 6.09 21.06
N ALA A 35 11.39 5.49 19.89
CA ALA A 35 11.05 6.18 18.64
C ALA A 35 9.66 6.82 18.71
N THR A 36 8.68 6.12 19.25
CA THR A 36 7.29 6.59 19.36
C THR A 36 7.06 7.54 20.55
N ARG A 37 8.01 7.63 21.48
CA ARG A 37 7.86 8.30 22.76
C ARG A 37 6.65 7.81 23.56
N VAL A 38 6.32 6.54 23.43
CA VAL A 38 5.22 5.88 24.14
C VAL A 38 5.82 4.89 25.12
N PRO A 39 5.44 4.92 26.41
CA PRO A 39 5.92 3.96 27.39
C PRO A 39 5.67 2.51 26.94
N LYS A 40 6.66 1.63 27.13
CA LYS A 40 6.57 0.22 26.75
C LYS A 40 5.33 -0.49 27.31
N ALA A 41 4.97 -0.19 28.57
CA ALA A 41 3.77 -0.72 29.20
C ALA A 41 2.48 -0.30 28.45
N THR A 42 2.45 0.94 27.95
CA THR A 42 1.32 1.46 27.15
C THR A 42 1.27 0.77 25.78
N LEU A 43 2.42 0.54 25.13
CA LEU A 43 2.45 -0.23 23.87
C LEU A 43 1.90 -1.64 24.07
N TYR A 44 2.31 -2.36 25.14
CA TYR A 44 1.80 -3.69 25.45
C TYR A 44 0.32 -3.71 25.86
N TYR A 45 -0.24 -2.59 26.29
CA TYR A 45 -1.67 -2.49 26.53
C TYR A 45 -2.50 -2.59 25.24
N TYR A 46 -1.98 -2.05 24.11
CA TYR A 46 -2.67 -2.04 22.83
C TYR A 46 -2.23 -3.16 21.89
N PHE A 47 -0.97 -3.56 21.93
CA PHE A 47 -0.33 -4.49 21.00
C PHE A 47 0.27 -5.68 21.77
N LYS A 48 0.11 -6.89 21.26
CA LYS A 48 0.70 -8.09 21.87
C LYS A 48 2.22 -8.15 21.69
N GLY A 49 2.74 -7.52 20.63
CA GLY A 49 4.14 -7.49 20.28
C GLY A 49 4.42 -6.56 19.09
N LYS A 50 5.64 -6.61 18.60
CA LYS A 50 6.10 -5.80 17.46
C LYS A 50 5.41 -6.19 16.14
N GLU A 51 5.00 -7.44 16.02
CA GLU A 51 4.23 -7.98 14.90
C GLU A 51 2.87 -7.28 14.78
N ASP A 52 2.18 -7.07 15.91
CA ASP A 52 0.90 -6.35 15.94
C ASP A 52 1.08 -4.88 15.57
N ILE A 53 2.22 -4.26 15.95
CA ILE A 53 2.54 -2.88 15.58
C ILE A 53 2.80 -2.78 14.08
N LEU A 54 3.57 -3.71 13.51
CA LEU A 54 3.82 -3.74 12.06
C LEU A 54 2.50 -3.98 11.29
N ALA A 55 1.66 -4.90 11.75
CA ALA A 55 0.34 -5.14 11.15
C ALA A 55 -0.56 -3.89 11.22
N PHE A 56 -0.48 -3.13 12.32
CA PHE A 56 -1.16 -1.84 12.43
C PHE A 56 -0.65 -0.84 11.39
N LEU A 57 0.67 -0.68 11.23
CA LEU A 57 1.26 0.20 10.22
C LEU A 57 0.80 -0.17 8.80
N PHE A 58 0.75 -1.46 8.49
CA PHE A 58 0.25 -1.94 7.20
C PHE A 58 -1.24 -1.63 7.02
N SER A 59 -2.05 -1.78 8.08
CA SER A 59 -3.46 -1.41 8.02
C SER A 59 -3.67 0.06 7.70
N GLU A 60 -2.87 0.96 8.30
CA GLU A 60 -2.95 2.40 8.03
C GLU A 60 -2.65 2.74 6.56
N ILE A 61 -1.62 2.09 5.97
CA ILE A 61 -1.31 2.29 4.55
C ILE A 61 -2.44 1.73 3.67
N LEU A 62 -2.94 0.54 3.97
CA LEU A 62 -3.99 -0.09 3.16
C LEU A 62 -5.31 0.68 3.24
N ASP A 63 -5.63 1.28 4.40
CA ASP A 63 -6.78 2.18 4.53
C ASP A 63 -6.62 3.43 3.66
N GLU A 64 -5.40 3.99 3.58
CA GLU A 64 -5.10 5.13 2.72
C GLU A 64 -5.13 4.77 1.24
N VAL A 65 -4.54 3.64 0.85
CA VAL A 65 -4.60 3.12 -0.52
C VAL A 65 -6.05 2.88 -0.93
N GLY A 66 -6.84 2.22 -0.08
CA GLY A 66 -8.25 1.94 -0.35
C GLY A 66 -9.04 3.21 -0.61
N ARG A 67 -8.89 4.22 0.25
CA ARG A 67 -9.57 5.51 0.09
C ARG A 67 -9.17 6.22 -1.22
N ALA A 68 -7.89 6.29 -1.51
CA ALA A 68 -7.39 6.93 -2.72
C ALA A 68 -7.85 6.21 -4.01
N ILE A 69 -7.93 4.88 -3.97
CA ILE A 69 -8.42 4.07 -5.09
C ILE A 69 -9.94 4.18 -5.23
N ASP A 70 -10.69 4.15 -4.13
CA ASP A 70 -12.15 4.30 -4.17
C ASP A 70 -12.55 5.65 -4.79
N GLU A 71 -11.84 6.73 -4.47
CA GLU A 71 -12.02 8.04 -5.11
C GLU A 71 -11.76 7.97 -6.62
N ALA A 72 -10.66 7.33 -7.04
CA ALA A 72 -10.31 7.20 -8.45
C ALA A 72 -11.29 6.32 -9.25
N VAL A 73 -11.73 5.20 -8.66
CA VAL A 73 -12.66 4.25 -9.28
C VAL A 73 -14.07 4.83 -9.40
N SER A 74 -14.45 5.73 -8.49
CA SER A 74 -15.77 6.39 -8.49
C SER A 74 -15.83 7.65 -9.37
N ALA A 75 -14.71 8.06 -9.98
CA ALA A 75 -14.66 9.24 -10.86
C ALA A 75 -15.40 8.98 -12.18
N GLU A 76 -15.79 10.06 -12.87
CA GLU A 76 -16.29 9.98 -14.22
C GLU A 76 -15.18 9.61 -15.21
N GLY A 77 -15.55 8.96 -16.32
CA GLY A 77 -14.64 8.56 -17.38
C GLY A 77 -14.68 7.08 -17.70
N THR A 78 -13.92 6.68 -18.71
CA THR A 78 -13.75 5.28 -19.11
C THR A 78 -13.05 4.47 -18.02
N ALA A 79 -13.19 3.15 -18.07
CA ALA A 79 -12.50 2.28 -17.12
C ALA A 79 -10.96 2.41 -17.23
N ALA A 80 -10.41 2.65 -18.42
CA ALA A 80 -8.99 2.90 -18.61
C ALA A 80 -8.51 4.19 -17.91
N GLU A 81 -9.28 5.28 -18.00
CA GLU A 81 -8.96 6.53 -17.33
C GLU A 81 -9.01 6.38 -15.80
N ARG A 82 -10.01 5.68 -15.29
CA ARG A 82 -10.15 5.37 -13.86
C ARG A 82 -9.03 4.44 -13.36
N LEU A 83 -8.62 3.44 -14.15
CA LEU A 83 -7.49 2.57 -13.83
C LEU A 83 -6.17 3.36 -13.77
N ARG A 84 -5.97 4.28 -14.75
CA ARG A 84 -4.85 5.22 -14.70
C ARG A 84 -4.86 6.03 -13.41
N ALA A 85 -5.98 6.63 -13.07
CA ALA A 85 -6.13 7.43 -11.86
C ALA A 85 -5.85 6.61 -10.59
N ALA A 86 -6.31 5.35 -10.52
CA ALA A 86 -6.08 4.44 -9.40
C ALA A 86 -4.57 4.09 -9.24
N ILE A 87 -3.86 3.84 -10.33
CA ILE A 87 -2.40 3.59 -10.30
C ILE A 87 -1.66 4.83 -9.78
N VAL A 88 -1.97 6.01 -10.31
CA VAL A 88 -1.37 7.28 -9.88
C VAL A 88 -1.66 7.55 -8.40
N ALA A 89 -2.92 7.37 -7.97
CA ALA A 89 -3.32 7.55 -6.58
C ALA A 89 -2.55 6.62 -5.63
N HIS A 90 -2.38 5.35 -6.01
CA HIS A 90 -1.58 4.40 -5.22
C HIS A 90 -0.10 4.83 -5.13
N LEU A 91 0.50 5.27 -6.24
CA LEU A 91 1.89 5.76 -6.23
C LEU A 91 2.07 6.96 -5.30
N ARG A 92 1.09 7.87 -5.22
CA ARG A 92 1.13 9.02 -4.31
C ARG A 92 1.09 8.62 -2.84
N VAL A 93 0.48 7.48 -2.49
CA VAL A 93 0.54 6.97 -1.11
C VAL A 93 1.96 6.62 -0.71
N PHE A 94 2.81 6.13 -1.63
CA PHE A 94 4.24 5.89 -1.33
C PHE A 94 4.99 7.17 -0.98
N GLU A 95 4.69 8.29 -1.62
CA GLU A 95 5.28 9.60 -1.26
C GLU A 95 4.78 10.09 0.10
N ALA A 96 3.52 9.89 0.40
CA ALA A 96 2.92 10.33 1.68
C ALA A 96 3.42 9.50 2.87
N PHE A 97 3.71 8.20 2.66
CA PHE A 97 4.10 7.26 3.72
C PHE A 97 5.38 6.46 3.36
N PRO A 98 6.52 7.12 3.08
CA PRO A 98 7.68 6.45 2.52
C PRO A 98 8.28 5.37 3.43
N ALA A 99 8.38 5.61 4.74
CA ALA A 99 8.91 4.66 5.70
C ALA A 99 8.04 3.41 5.81
N ALA A 100 6.74 3.59 5.97
CA ALA A 100 5.80 2.50 6.10
C ALA A 100 5.70 1.66 4.80
N SER A 101 5.81 2.32 3.64
CA SER A 101 5.86 1.65 2.33
C SER A 101 7.13 0.81 2.16
N ARG A 102 8.31 1.30 2.58
CA ARG A 102 9.53 0.50 2.61
C ARG A 102 9.43 -0.69 3.55
N ALA A 103 8.88 -0.49 4.76
CA ALA A 103 8.67 -1.57 5.73
C ALA A 103 7.74 -2.66 5.16
N LEU A 104 6.66 -2.26 4.48
CA LEU A 104 5.72 -3.18 3.83
C LEU A 104 6.43 -4.06 2.78
N GLN A 105 7.33 -3.50 1.97
CA GLN A 105 8.03 -4.26 0.94
C GLN A 105 8.91 -5.36 1.52
N PHE A 106 9.64 -5.10 2.61
CA PHE A 106 10.50 -6.11 3.25
C PHE A 106 9.69 -7.29 3.82
N ASP A 107 8.50 -7.03 4.34
CA ASP A 107 7.67 -8.04 5.00
C ASP A 107 6.41 -8.43 4.19
N LEU A 108 6.29 -7.98 2.92
CA LEU A 108 5.12 -8.23 2.07
C LEU A 108 4.81 -9.73 1.94
N GLY A 109 5.83 -10.56 1.75
CA GLY A 109 5.67 -12.00 1.66
C GLY A 109 5.20 -12.66 2.97
N ARG A 110 5.47 -12.06 4.12
CA ARG A 110 4.97 -12.48 5.43
C ARG A 110 3.55 -11.93 5.66
N ALA A 111 3.33 -10.66 5.31
CA ALA A 111 2.04 -9.99 5.40
C ALA A 111 0.97 -10.67 4.53
N ALA A 112 1.30 -11.01 3.29
CA ALA A 112 0.40 -11.70 2.36
C ALA A 112 -0.03 -13.11 2.82
N ARG A 113 0.67 -13.71 3.77
CA ARG A 113 0.27 -14.98 4.42
C ARG A 113 -0.65 -14.79 5.62
N THR A 114 -0.90 -13.56 6.02
CA THR A 114 -1.84 -13.22 7.09
C THR A 114 -3.21 -12.98 6.46
N PRO A 115 -4.23 -13.81 6.72
CA PRO A 115 -5.54 -13.71 6.06
C PRO A 115 -6.13 -12.30 6.12
N LEU A 116 -6.04 -11.64 7.27
CA LEU A 116 -6.54 -10.27 7.45
C LEU A 116 -5.87 -9.25 6.51
N ILE A 117 -4.58 -9.38 6.28
CA ILE A 117 -3.84 -8.45 5.37
C ILE A 117 -4.18 -8.76 3.93
N ASP A 118 -4.29 -10.05 3.57
CA ASP A 118 -4.68 -10.47 2.22
C ASP A 118 -6.08 -10.00 1.85
N GLU A 119 -7.06 -10.11 2.77
CA GLU A 119 -8.41 -9.56 2.61
C GLU A 119 -8.38 -8.04 2.40
N ARG A 120 -7.61 -7.31 3.22
CA ARG A 120 -7.47 -5.85 3.05
C ARG A 120 -6.84 -5.45 1.73
N ILE A 121 -5.85 -6.19 1.23
CA ILE A 121 -5.27 -5.96 -0.10
C ILE A 121 -6.31 -6.25 -1.20
N GLU A 122 -7.12 -7.27 -1.03
CA GLU A 122 -8.23 -7.56 -1.96
C GLU A 122 -9.21 -6.40 -2.00
N ASP A 123 -9.64 -5.92 -0.85
CA ASP A 123 -10.61 -4.83 -0.75
C ASP A 123 -10.05 -3.49 -1.25
N ALA A 124 -8.83 -3.15 -0.83
CA ALA A 124 -8.23 -1.86 -1.12
C ALA A 124 -7.73 -1.72 -2.57
N PHE A 125 -7.33 -2.81 -3.23
CA PHE A 125 -6.70 -2.73 -4.55
C PHE A 125 -7.19 -3.79 -5.54
N ARG A 126 -7.02 -5.09 -5.25
CA ARG A 126 -7.24 -6.14 -6.26
C ARG A 126 -8.68 -6.23 -6.74
N GLY A 127 -9.63 -6.10 -5.84
CA GLY A 127 -11.06 -6.09 -6.15
C GLY A 127 -11.48 -4.91 -7.03
N PRO A 128 -11.19 -3.66 -6.63
CA PRO A 128 -11.42 -2.48 -7.46
C PRO A 128 -10.77 -2.57 -8.85
N VAL A 129 -9.49 -2.91 -8.93
CA VAL A 129 -8.78 -3.03 -10.21
C VAL A 129 -9.40 -4.11 -11.10
N ARG A 130 -9.77 -5.26 -10.53
CA ARG A 130 -10.45 -6.32 -11.30
C ARG A 130 -11.77 -5.84 -11.90
N ARG A 131 -12.59 -5.08 -11.13
CA ARG A 131 -13.82 -4.50 -11.66
C ARG A 131 -13.55 -3.56 -12.83
N LEU A 132 -12.52 -2.70 -12.72
CA LEU A 132 -12.12 -1.82 -13.82
C LEU A 132 -11.67 -2.58 -15.07
N LEU A 133 -10.97 -3.72 -14.91
CA LEU A 133 -10.59 -4.57 -16.05
C LEU A 133 -11.81 -5.18 -16.74
N ASP A 134 -12.83 -5.61 -15.98
CA ASP A 134 -14.06 -6.15 -16.53
C ASP A 134 -14.89 -5.05 -17.21
N GLU A 135 -15.08 -3.90 -16.55
CA GLU A 135 -15.79 -2.72 -17.10
C GLU A 135 -15.10 -2.18 -18.36
N GLY A 136 -13.76 -2.12 -18.39
CA GLY A 136 -12.99 -1.66 -19.55
C GLY A 136 -13.10 -2.58 -20.76
N ALA A 137 -13.29 -3.88 -20.53
CA ALA A 137 -13.58 -4.82 -21.61
C ALA A 137 -15.04 -4.66 -22.14
N GLU A 138 -15.95 -4.11 -21.33
CA GLU A 138 -17.33 -3.85 -21.71
C GLU A 138 -17.48 -2.50 -22.43
N ASP A 139 -16.81 -1.44 -21.93
CA ASP A 139 -16.85 -0.10 -22.52
C ASP A 139 -15.88 0.05 -23.70
N GLY A 140 -15.04 -0.96 -23.96
CA GLY A 140 -14.07 -1.00 -25.05
C GLY A 140 -12.81 -0.17 -24.80
N SER A 141 -12.61 0.37 -23.61
CA SER A 141 -11.44 1.17 -23.26
C SER A 141 -10.21 0.31 -22.88
N LEU A 142 -10.43 -0.97 -22.51
CA LEU A 142 -9.40 -1.94 -22.24
C LEU A 142 -9.63 -3.23 -23.05
N ARG A 143 -8.55 -3.93 -23.39
CA ARG A 143 -8.70 -5.26 -23.99
C ARG A 143 -9.23 -6.26 -22.95
N ARG A 144 -10.03 -7.21 -23.38
CA ARG A 144 -10.46 -8.33 -22.53
C ARG A 144 -9.26 -9.18 -22.13
N VAL A 145 -9.10 -9.44 -20.84
CA VAL A 145 -8.07 -10.34 -20.29
C VAL A 145 -8.71 -11.65 -19.82
N GLU A 146 -8.01 -12.76 -20.01
CA GLU A 146 -8.52 -14.10 -19.67
C GLU A 146 -8.58 -14.30 -18.15
N HIS A 147 -7.62 -13.72 -17.41
CA HIS A 147 -7.47 -13.90 -15.95
C HIS A 147 -7.39 -12.55 -15.22
N PRO A 148 -8.51 -11.81 -15.05
CA PRO A 148 -8.50 -10.47 -14.43
C PRO A 148 -7.91 -10.46 -13.01
N ARG A 149 -8.09 -11.53 -12.22
CA ARG A 149 -7.49 -11.66 -10.89
C ARG A 149 -5.97 -11.67 -10.96
N LEU A 150 -5.38 -12.41 -11.89
CA LEU A 150 -3.92 -12.48 -12.06
C LEU A 150 -3.36 -11.15 -12.54
N VAL A 151 -4.06 -10.49 -13.46
CA VAL A 151 -3.68 -9.16 -13.96
C VAL A 151 -3.71 -8.13 -12.84
N ALA A 152 -4.74 -8.12 -11.98
CA ALA A 152 -4.80 -7.23 -10.83
C ALA A 152 -3.63 -7.47 -9.84
N VAL A 153 -3.22 -8.72 -9.61
CA VAL A 153 -2.03 -9.04 -8.81
C VAL A 153 -0.75 -8.53 -9.48
N ALA A 154 -0.63 -8.68 -10.80
CA ALA A 154 0.54 -8.18 -11.56
C ALA A 154 0.63 -6.66 -11.51
N ILE A 155 -0.49 -5.95 -11.66
CA ILE A 155 -0.56 -4.48 -11.53
C ILE A 155 -0.15 -4.06 -10.12
N LEU A 156 -0.69 -4.70 -9.07
CA LEU A 156 -0.29 -4.43 -7.68
C LEU A 156 1.22 -4.59 -7.48
N GLY A 157 1.79 -5.70 -7.99
CA GLY A 157 3.23 -5.96 -7.89
C GLY A 157 4.05 -4.90 -8.61
N ALA A 158 3.65 -4.50 -9.82
CA ALA A 158 4.32 -3.45 -10.59
C ALA A 158 4.28 -2.10 -9.86
N VAL A 159 3.09 -1.66 -9.44
CA VAL A 159 2.91 -0.38 -8.72
C VAL A 159 3.71 -0.36 -7.42
N THR A 160 3.66 -1.44 -6.63
CA THR A 160 4.38 -1.53 -5.35
C THR A 160 5.89 -1.50 -5.56
N THR A 161 6.41 -2.31 -6.49
CA THR A 161 7.85 -2.38 -6.74
C THR A 161 8.39 -1.07 -7.28
N VAL A 162 7.70 -0.48 -8.26
CA VAL A 162 8.09 0.81 -8.87
C VAL A 162 7.98 1.94 -7.86
N GLY A 163 6.90 2.02 -7.10
CA GLY A 163 6.68 3.05 -6.07
C GLY A 163 7.75 3.01 -4.98
N VAL A 164 8.03 1.83 -4.42
CA VAL A 164 9.08 1.70 -3.40
C VAL A 164 10.48 1.97 -3.97
N ASN A 165 10.77 1.55 -5.20
CA ASN A 165 12.05 1.87 -5.85
C ASN A 165 12.20 3.40 -6.02
N ALA A 166 11.15 4.11 -6.44
CA ALA A 166 11.18 5.55 -6.63
C ALA A 166 11.51 6.30 -5.32
N ILE A 167 10.89 5.93 -4.20
CA ILE A 167 11.14 6.58 -2.90
C ILE A 167 12.46 6.14 -2.24
N SER A 168 13.01 4.97 -2.58
CA SER A 168 14.23 4.43 -1.94
C SER A 168 15.52 4.89 -2.60
N THR A 169 15.51 5.13 -3.92
CA THR A 169 16.73 5.42 -4.66
C THR A 169 17.16 6.89 -4.65
N GLY A 170 16.32 7.78 -4.13
CA GLY A 170 16.60 9.23 -4.11
C GLY A 170 16.89 9.81 -5.52
N ARG A 171 16.73 8.98 -6.57
CA ARG A 171 16.88 9.41 -7.95
C ARG A 171 15.69 10.29 -8.28
N SER A 172 15.99 11.53 -8.58
CA SER A 172 15.13 12.68 -8.85
C SER A 172 14.24 12.53 -10.11
N ARG A 173 13.66 11.35 -10.36
CA ARG A 173 12.49 11.27 -11.23
C ARG A 173 11.29 11.70 -10.40
N LYS A 174 10.56 12.69 -10.91
CA LYS A 174 9.28 13.05 -10.30
C LYS A 174 8.38 11.82 -10.34
N LEU A 175 7.61 11.59 -9.30
CA LEU A 175 6.69 10.45 -9.26
C LEU A 175 5.71 10.47 -10.43
N ASP A 176 5.35 11.66 -10.91
CA ASP A 176 4.49 11.82 -12.09
C ASP A 176 5.11 11.21 -13.35
N ASP A 177 6.44 11.40 -13.59
CA ASP A 177 7.13 10.78 -14.73
C ASP A 177 7.16 9.25 -14.60
N VAL A 178 7.33 8.74 -13.36
CA VAL A 178 7.29 7.31 -13.06
C VAL A 178 5.89 6.74 -13.24
N ALA A 179 4.86 7.51 -12.86
CA ALA A 179 3.47 7.14 -13.02
C ALA A 179 3.09 7.03 -14.51
N ASP A 180 3.50 7.97 -15.34
CA ASP A 180 3.21 7.96 -16.77
C ASP A 180 3.86 6.76 -17.48
N ASP A 181 5.14 6.48 -17.19
CA ASP A 181 5.84 5.29 -17.72
C ASP A 181 5.16 3.99 -17.28
N LEU A 182 4.80 3.87 -15.99
CA LEU A 182 4.15 2.67 -15.46
C LEU A 182 2.74 2.49 -16.04
N VAL A 183 1.97 3.57 -16.11
CA VAL A 183 0.62 3.53 -16.68
C VAL A 183 0.67 3.14 -18.16
N GLY A 184 1.59 3.72 -18.95
CA GLY A 184 1.79 3.32 -20.34
C GLY A 184 2.07 1.82 -20.44
N PHE A 185 3.02 1.32 -19.66
CA PHE A 185 3.35 -0.11 -19.62
C PHE A 185 2.13 -1.00 -19.27
N VAL A 186 1.34 -0.60 -18.28
CA VAL A 186 0.15 -1.36 -17.85
C VAL A 186 -0.94 -1.32 -18.91
N LEU A 187 -1.29 -0.14 -19.43
CA LEU A 187 -2.41 0.02 -20.37
C LEU A 187 -2.11 -0.53 -21.76
N GLU A 188 -0.87 -0.45 -22.24
CA GLU A 188 -0.44 -1.07 -23.51
C GLU A 188 -0.45 -2.60 -23.39
N GLY A 189 -0.26 -3.14 -22.21
CA GLY A 189 -0.32 -4.57 -21.91
C GLY A 189 -1.71 -5.11 -21.60
N VAL A 190 -2.65 -4.24 -21.27
CA VAL A 190 -4.05 -4.55 -20.90
C VAL A 190 -5.02 -3.82 -21.80
#